data_07a0615d459660264e7283c74c3ddf09
#
_entry.id   07a0615d459660264e7283c74c3ddf09
#
_cell.length_a   1.000
_cell.length_b   1.000
_cell.length_c   1.000
_cell.angle_alpha   90.00
_cell.angle_beta   90.00
_cell.angle_gamma   90.00
#
_symmetry.space_group_name_H-M   'P 1'
#
loop_
_entity.id
_entity.type
_entity.pdbx_description
1 polymer ?
#
loop_
_entity_poly.entity_id
_entity_poly.type
_entity_poly.pdbx_seq_one_letter_code
_entity_poly.pdbx_strand_id
1 'polypeptide(L)'
;YNAKRMQSKGDDIISFGKYHGHFLHEIFRIDPAYVSWIAYKFTPRIPKQERFVQIAQVYHSVHLDIQKRQAHQKYSTSRFLGKEGDKVKELTLKVLRVRLEDDPYKTTVKGTTPYFYVRQILTLEDPIGNLVTFRTNSRTASRESCQVPATEHAFEPGESVYIASARISCTFTSGNKQYTRLNYVPCLLYTSPSPRDISG
;
A
#
# COMPACT_ATOMS: atom_id res chain seq x y z
N TYR A 1 4.82 -18.26 23.59
CA TYR A 1 5.40 -17.06 24.21
C TYR A 1 4.56 -16.71 25.41
N ASN A 2 5.11 -16.93 26.62
CA ASN A 2 4.43 -16.71 27.88
C ASN A 2 4.22 -15.22 28.15
N ALA A 3 3.05 -14.70 27.83
CA ALA A 3 2.61 -13.34 28.17
C ALA A 3 2.55 -13.06 29.69
N LYS A 4 2.69 -14.10 30.52
CA LYS A 4 2.67 -13.98 31.98
C LYS A 4 3.96 -13.44 32.64
N ARG A 5 5.04 -13.25 31.90
CA ARG A 5 6.34 -12.82 32.47
C ARG A 5 6.65 -11.34 32.32
N MET A 6 5.84 -10.58 31.64
CA MET A 6 5.91 -9.11 31.65
C MET A 6 4.81 -8.53 32.54
N GLN A 7 4.76 -8.92 33.80
CA GLN A 7 4.11 -8.09 34.80
C GLN A 7 4.97 -6.83 34.94
N SER A 8 4.60 -5.83 34.13
CA SER A 8 5.23 -4.53 34.13
C SER A 8 4.96 -3.89 35.49
N LYS A 9 5.98 -3.30 36.07
CA LYS A 9 5.89 -2.49 37.30
C LYS A 9 5.14 -1.17 37.06
N GLY A 10 4.10 -1.16 36.22
CA GLY A 10 3.38 0.05 35.79
C GLY A 10 4.10 0.92 34.77
N ASP A 11 5.18 0.40 34.16
CA ASP A 11 5.93 1.11 33.13
C ASP A 11 5.21 1.14 31.77
N ASP A 12 4.16 0.36 31.62
CA ASP A 12 3.30 0.25 30.44
C ASP A 12 1.99 1.04 30.56
N ILE A 13 1.81 1.80 31.65
CA ILE A 13 0.66 2.69 31.82
C ILE A 13 0.96 4.03 31.17
N ILE A 14 0.04 4.46 30.29
CA ILE A 14 0.13 5.74 29.59
C ILE A 14 -0.10 6.88 30.61
N SER A 15 0.90 7.72 30.80
CA SER A 15 0.86 8.82 31.78
C SER A 15 0.50 10.18 31.16
N PHE A 16 0.09 10.22 29.88
CA PHE A 16 -0.20 11.46 29.15
C PHE A 16 -1.21 11.26 28.02
N GLY A 17 -1.76 12.37 27.52
CA GLY A 17 -2.58 12.41 26.33
C GLY A 17 -3.95 11.73 26.43
N LYS A 18 -4.52 11.38 25.28
CA LYS A 18 -5.89 10.87 25.09
C LYS A 18 -6.18 9.59 25.91
N TYR A 19 -5.17 8.75 26.10
CA TYR A 19 -5.31 7.45 26.75
C TYR A 19 -4.61 7.38 28.11
N HIS A 20 -4.57 8.50 28.83
CA HIS A 20 -4.00 8.55 30.17
C HIS A 20 -4.65 7.52 31.10
N GLY A 21 -3.84 6.75 31.82
CA GLY A 21 -4.28 5.71 32.75
C GLY A 21 -4.56 4.34 32.15
N HIS A 22 -4.56 4.21 30.81
CA HIS A 22 -4.72 2.93 30.14
C HIS A 22 -3.39 2.21 29.96
N PHE A 23 -3.46 0.90 29.83
CA PHE A 23 -2.30 0.09 29.51
C PHE A 23 -1.96 0.16 28.02
N LEU A 24 -0.69 0.15 27.70
CA LEU A 24 -0.22 0.20 26.32
C LEU A 24 -0.74 -0.97 25.46
N HIS A 25 -0.87 -2.16 26.05
CA HIS A 25 -1.40 -3.33 25.35
C HIS A 25 -2.89 -3.22 25.03
N GLU A 26 -3.67 -2.49 25.81
CA GLU A 26 -5.08 -2.22 25.53
C GLU A 26 -5.19 -1.28 24.34
N ILE A 27 -4.42 -0.19 24.35
CA ILE A 27 -4.42 0.80 23.28
C ILE A 27 -3.84 0.23 21.98
N PHE A 28 -2.88 -0.68 22.06
CA PHE A 28 -2.37 -1.39 20.91
C PHE A 28 -3.46 -2.15 20.13
N ARG A 29 -4.50 -2.63 20.79
CA ARG A 29 -5.64 -3.31 20.16
C ARG A 29 -6.66 -2.33 19.57
N ILE A 30 -6.85 -1.18 20.19
CA ILE A 30 -7.88 -0.20 19.87
C ILE A 30 -7.36 0.82 18.84
N ASP A 31 -6.15 1.31 19.06
CA ASP A 31 -5.53 2.38 18.28
C ASP A 31 -4.02 2.11 18.10
N PRO A 32 -3.64 1.19 17.21
CA PRO A 32 -2.23 0.90 16.94
C PRO A 32 -1.46 2.11 16.38
N ALA A 33 -2.17 3.06 15.74
CA ALA A 33 -1.57 4.29 15.21
C ALA A 33 -1.06 5.20 16.34
N TYR A 34 -1.76 5.26 17.47
CA TYR A 34 -1.31 5.99 18.64
C TYR A 34 -0.04 5.39 19.25
N VAL A 35 0.04 4.05 19.29
CA VAL A 35 1.25 3.35 19.74
C VAL A 35 2.44 3.62 18.82
N SER A 36 2.21 3.65 17.51
CA SER A 36 3.22 4.04 16.52
C SER A 36 3.69 5.49 16.72
N TRP A 37 2.78 6.40 17.01
CA TRP A 37 3.12 7.79 17.32
C TRP A 37 4.00 7.91 18.58
N ILE A 38 3.67 7.18 19.65
CA ILE A 38 4.51 7.11 20.86
C ILE A 38 5.89 6.58 20.52
N ALA A 39 5.97 5.50 19.75
CA ALA A 39 7.23 4.83 19.42
C ALA A 39 8.25 5.73 18.69
N TYR A 40 7.77 6.65 17.82
CA TYR A 40 8.65 7.37 16.89
C TYR A 40 8.55 8.89 16.91
N LYS A 41 7.46 9.44 17.43
CA LYS A 41 7.24 10.90 17.40
C LYS A 41 7.19 11.52 18.80
N PHE A 42 6.94 10.72 19.82
CA PHE A 42 6.92 11.20 21.19
C PHE A 42 8.35 11.40 21.71
N THR A 43 8.63 12.59 22.28
CA THR A 43 9.93 12.91 22.86
C THR A 43 9.86 12.71 24.38
N PRO A 44 10.56 11.71 24.95
CA PRO A 44 10.58 11.49 26.39
C PRO A 44 11.31 12.64 27.11
N ARG A 45 10.82 13.01 28.28
CA ARG A 45 11.40 14.06 29.14
C ARG A 45 12.00 13.52 30.43
N ILE A 46 11.65 12.30 30.80
CA ILE A 46 12.11 11.63 32.02
C ILE A 46 12.44 10.16 31.72
N PRO A 47 13.35 9.51 32.49
CA PRO A 47 13.78 8.14 32.23
C PRO A 47 12.65 7.11 32.15
N LYS A 48 11.59 7.30 32.93
CA LYS A 48 10.40 6.43 32.90
C LYS A 48 9.71 6.49 31.52
N GLN A 49 9.67 7.66 30.88
CA GLN A 49 9.11 7.81 29.55
C GLN A 49 9.99 7.21 28.46
N GLU A 50 11.31 7.21 28.64
CA GLU A 50 12.24 6.54 27.70
C GLU A 50 11.96 5.05 27.67
N ARG A 51 11.84 4.42 28.83
CA ARG A 51 11.48 3.00 28.91
C ARG A 51 10.11 2.71 28.29
N PHE A 52 9.15 3.58 28.52
CA PHE A 52 7.83 3.50 27.91
C PHE A 52 7.88 3.56 26.38
N VAL A 53 8.70 4.46 25.81
CA VAL A 53 8.92 4.55 24.36
C VAL A 53 9.55 3.27 23.81
N GLN A 54 10.54 2.69 24.51
CA GLN A 54 11.15 1.41 24.13
C GLN A 54 10.11 0.29 24.08
N ILE A 55 9.22 0.22 25.08
CA ILE A 55 8.12 -0.75 25.11
C ILE A 55 7.18 -0.51 23.91
N ALA A 56 6.82 0.75 23.61
CA ALA A 56 5.98 1.09 22.46
C ALA A 56 6.64 0.69 21.12
N GLN A 57 7.95 0.84 20.99
CA GLN A 57 8.71 0.41 19.81
C GLN A 57 8.63 -1.12 19.61
N VAL A 58 8.72 -1.90 20.70
CA VAL A 58 8.56 -3.35 20.64
C VAL A 58 7.14 -3.72 20.19
N TYR A 59 6.11 -3.10 20.75
CA TYR A 59 4.73 -3.33 20.31
C TYR A 59 4.53 -2.98 18.82
N HIS A 60 5.08 -1.86 18.38
CA HIS A 60 4.99 -1.46 16.99
C HIS A 60 5.71 -2.44 16.05
N SER A 61 6.91 -2.92 16.40
CA SER A 61 7.63 -3.92 15.61
C SER A 61 6.85 -5.23 15.49
N VAL A 62 6.26 -5.70 16.60
CA VAL A 62 5.38 -6.88 16.60
C VAL A 62 4.16 -6.66 15.70
N HIS A 63 3.56 -5.47 15.74
CA HIS A 63 2.43 -5.15 14.87
C HIS A 63 2.81 -5.21 13.39
N LEU A 64 3.95 -4.62 13.01
CA LEU A 64 4.45 -4.69 11.63
C LEU A 64 4.71 -6.13 11.19
N ASP A 65 5.25 -6.97 12.06
CA ASP A 65 5.50 -8.38 11.74
C ASP A 65 4.20 -9.17 11.57
N ILE A 66 3.20 -8.90 12.40
CA ILE A 66 1.86 -9.49 12.25
C ILE A 66 1.24 -9.06 10.91
N GLN A 67 1.27 -7.76 10.58
CA GLN A 67 0.76 -7.26 9.30
C GLN A 67 1.47 -7.88 8.11
N LYS A 68 2.81 -8.01 8.17
CA LYS A 68 3.59 -8.67 7.12
C LYS A 68 3.19 -10.14 6.96
N ARG A 69 3.04 -10.86 8.06
CA ARG A 69 2.61 -12.28 8.04
C ARG A 69 1.19 -12.43 7.48
N GLN A 70 0.25 -11.60 7.91
CA GLN A 70 -1.12 -11.60 7.40
C GLN A 70 -1.17 -11.27 5.91
N ALA A 71 -0.45 -10.23 5.45
CA ALA A 71 -0.34 -9.89 4.05
C ALA A 71 0.32 -11.01 3.23
N HIS A 72 1.34 -11.66 3.79
CA HIS A 72 1.98 -12.80 3.15
C HIS A 72 1.02 -13.98 3.03
N GLN A 73 0.28 -14.30 4.08
CA GLN A 73 -0.70 -15.39 4.09
C GLN A 73 -1.87 -15.10 3.15
N LYS A 74 -2.41 -13.87 3.16
CA LYS A 74 -3.51 -13.46 2.29
C LYS A 74 -3.21 -13.71 0.81
N TYR A 75 -1.98 -13.40 0.36
CA TYR A 75 -1.61 -13.50 -1.05
C TYR A 75 -0.81 -14.77 -1.40
N SER A 76 -0.56 -15.65 -0.44
CA SER A 76 0.09 -16.94 -0.72
C SER A 76 -0.75 -17.88 -1.59
N THR A 77 -2.06 -17.63 -1.62
CA THR A 77 -3.02 -18.37 -2.45
C THR A 77 -3.28 -17.73 -3.81
N SER A 78 -2.66 -16.59 -4.11
CA SER A 78 -2.79 -15.94 -5.42
C SER A 78 -2.40 -16.90 -6.54
N ARG A 79 -3.22 -16.94 -7.60
CA ARG A 79 -3.03 -17.77 -8.80
C ARG A 79 -2.92 -16.88 -10.03
N PHE A 80 -2.31 -17.43 -11.08
CA PHE A 80 -2.32 -16.78 -12.38
C PHE A 80 -3.72 -16.77 -12.97
N LEU A 81 -4.11 -15.66 -13.61
CA LEU A 81 -5.41 -15.54 -14.30
C LEU A 81 -5.48 -16.35 -15.59
N GLY A 82 -4.35 -16.79 -16.12
CA GLY A 82 -4.22 -17.55 -17.34
C GLY A 82 -2.77 -17.65 -17.78
N LYS A 83 -2.55 -18.07 -19.02
CA LYS A 83 -1.24 -18.19 -19.65
C LYS A 83 -0.89 -16.92 -20.42
N GLU A 84 0.38 -16.75 -20.74
CA GLU A 84 0.86 -15.69 -21.63
C GLU A 84 0.16 -15.77 -22.99
N GLY A 85 -0.33 -14.62 -23.47
CA GLY A 85 -1.09 -14.51 -24.70
C GLY A 85 -2.62 -14.64 -24.53
N ASP A 86 -3.09 -15.19 -23.42
CA ASP A 86 -4.52 -15.35 -23.18
C ASP A 86 -5.22 -13.98 -23.11
N LYS A 87 -6.47 -13.94 -23.60
CA LYS A 87 -7.34 -12.78 -23.47
C LYS A 87 -8.22 -12.95 -22.25
N VAL A 88 -8.16 -12.01 -21.33
CA VAL A 88 -9.03 -11.90 -20.15
C VAL A 88 -10.07 -10.82 -20.37
N LYS A 89 -11.27 -11.00 -19.81
CA LYS A 89 -12.39 -10.08 -19.98
C LYS A 89 -13.08 -9.83 -18.64
N GLU A 90 -13.75 -8.67 -18.54
CA GLU A 90 -14.64 -8.32 -17.42
C GLU A 90 -13.97 -8.45 -16.06
N LEU A 91 -12.77 -7.88 -15.93
CA LEU A 91 -12.04 -7.88 -14.67
C LEU A 91 -12.44 -6.67 -13.83
N THR A 92 -12.92 -6.92 -12.61
CA THR A 92 -13.06 -5.90 -11.58
C THR A 92 -11.91 -6.07 -10.60
N LEU A 93 -11.07 -5.05 -10.47
CA LEU A 93 -9.82 -5.09 -9.73
C LEU A 93 -9.75 -3.92 -8.75
N LYS A 94 -9.18 -4.15 -7.58
CA LYS A 94 -8.91 -3.10 -6.59
C LYS A 94 -7.45 -2.69 -6.66
N VAL A 95 -7.17 -1.40 -6.68
CA VAL A 95 -5.80 -0.86 -6.65
C VAL A 95 -5.21 -1.06 -5.26
N LEU A 96 -4.13 -1.83 -5.18
CA LEU A 96 -3.38 -2.03 -3.93
C LEU A 96 -2.22 -1.06 -3.81
N ARG A 97 -1.53 -0.81 -4.91
CA ARG A 97 -0.33 0.03 -4.94
C ARG A 97 -0.17 0.69 -6.30
N VAL A 98 0.27 1.93 -6.26
CA VAL A 98 0.69 2.70 -7.44
C VAL A 98 2.17 3.04 -7.29
N ARG A 99 2.94 2.83 -8.35
CA ARG A 99 4.33 3.26 -8.46
C ARG A 99 4.50 4.06 -9.74
N LEU A 100 5.21 5.15 -9.66
CA LEU A 100 5.58 5.94 -10.83
C LEU A 100 6.92 5.43 -11.38
N GLU A 101 7.03 5.35 -12.69
CA GLU A 101 8.22 4.96 -13.42
C GLU A 101 8.44 5.92 -14.58
N ASP A 102 9.66 6.41 -14.73
CA ASP A 102 10.04 7.20 -15.90
C ASP A 102 10.00 6.34 -17.16
N ASP A 103 9.55 6.93 -18.27
CA ASP A 103 9.58 6.25 -19.55
C ASP A 103 10.89 6.59 -20.28
N PRO A 104 11.88 5.66 -20.30
CA PRO A 104 13.18 5.92 -20.91
C PRO A 104 13.13 6.04 -22.44
N TYR A 105 12.03 5.63 -23.08
CA TYR A 105 11.88 5.62 -24.54
C TYR A 105 11.28 6.91 -25.10
N LYS A 106 10.80 7.79 -24.23
CA LYS A 106 10.25 9.07 -24.66
C LYS A 106 11.19 10.20 -24.24
N THR A 107 11.73 10.90 -25.22
CA THR A 107 12.62 12.04 -25.02
C THR A 107 11.86 13.34 -25.27
N THR A 108 12.23 14.39 -24.53
CA THR A 108 11.75 15.75 -24.76
C THR A 108 12.20 16.26 -26.13
N VAL A 109 11.31 16.93 -26.84
CA VAL A 109 11.64 17.61 -28.10
C VAL A 109 12.61 18.76 -27.78
N LYS A 110 13.70 18.88 -28.56
CA LYS A 110 14.75 19.90 -28.37
C LYS A 110 14.12 21.31 -28.44
N GLY A 111 14.35 22.13 -27.40
CA GLY A 111 13.85 23.51 -27.34
C GLY A 111 12.52 23.70 -26.58
N THR A 112 11.92 22.66 -26.03
CA THR A 112 10.76 22.75 -25.15
C THR A 112 11.14 22.64 -23.68
N THR A 113 10.25 23.11 -22.78
CA THR A 113 10.40 22.91 -21.34
C THR A 113 10.62 21.41 -21.08
N PRO A 114 11.56 21.02 -20.23
CA PRO A 114 11.83 19.62 -19.98
C PRO A 114 10.63 18.97 -19.29
N TYR A 115 9.94 18.11 -20.00
CA TYR A 115 8.89 17.25 -19.47
C TYR A 115 9.44 15.86 -19.20
N PHE A 116 9.03 15.28 -18.09
CA PHE A 116 9.23 13.86 -17.84
C PHE A 116 8.02 13.10 -18.35
N TYR A 117 8.27 12.02 -19.04
CA TYR A 117 7.22 11.06 -19.40
C TYR A 117 7.16 10.02 -18.29
N VAL A 118 6.08 10.01 -17.56
CA VAL A 118 5.87 9.13 -16.42
C VAL A 118 4.71 8.20 -16.70
N ARG A 119 4.88 6.93 -16.36
CA ARG A 119 3.80 5.94 -16.38
C ARG A 119 3.55 5.40 -14.98
N GLN A 120 2.33 5.01 -14.73
CA GLN A 120 1.96 4.36 -13.48
C GLN A 120 2.06 2.85 -13.65
N ILE A 121 2.66 2.19 -12.65
CA ILE A 121 2.64 0.75 -12.50
C ILE A 121 1.66 0.45 -11.37
N LEU A 122 0.56 -0.17 -11.72
CA LEU A 122 -0.48 -0.54 -10.80
C LEU A 122 -0.26 -1.99 -10.35
N THR A 123 -0.39 -2.22 -9.05
CA THR A 123 -0.59 -3.54 -8.50
C THR A 123 -2.03 -3.63 -8.03
N LEU A 124 -2.75 -4.59 -8.54
CA LEU A 124 -4.18 -4.74 -8.43
C LEU A 124 -4.51 -6.10 -7.83
N GLU A 125 -5.68 -6.22 -7.23
CA GLU A 125 -6.22 -7.46 -6.67
C GLU A 125 -7.60 -7.72 -7.24
N ASP A 126 -7.87 -8.96 -7.66
CA ASP A 126 -9.22 -9.38 -7.99
C ASP A 126 -10.03 -9.76 -6.72
N PRO A 127 -11.35 -9.95 -6.79
CA PRO A 127 -12.17 -10.30 -5.63
C PRO A 127 -11.78 -11.62 -4.95
N ILE A 128 -11.05 -12.49 -5.62
CA ILE A 128 -10.62 -13.80 -5.10
C ILE A 128 -9.23 -13.70 -4.44
N GLY A 129 -8.50 -12.60 -4.62
CA GLY A 129 -7.17 -12.37 -4.06
C GLY A 129 -6.02 -12.65 -5.03
N ASN A 130 -6.29 -12.79 -6.34
CA ASN A 130 -5.23 -12.91 -7.33
C ASN A 130 -4.61 -11.55 -7.62
N LEU A 131 -3.30 -11.55 -7.83
CA LEU A 131 -2.54 -10.33 -8.04
C LEU A 131 -2.29 -10.07 -9.52
N VAL A 132 -2.60 -8.86 -9.92
CA VAL A 132 -2.49 -8.39 -11.30
C VAL A 132 -1.59 -7.15 -11.33
N THR A 133 -0.75 -7.04 -12.33
CA THR A 133 0.03 -5.83 -12.59
C THR A 133 -0.29 -5.27 -13.97
N PHE A 134 -0.39 -3.96 -14.02
CA PHE A 134 -0.68 -3.25 -15.26
C PHE A 134 0.16 -1.97 -15.33
N ARG A 135 0.69 -1.65 -16.52
CA ARG A 135 1.39 -0.39 -16.79
C ARG A 135 0.48 0.50 -17.62
N THR A 136 0.21 1.70 -17.14
CA THR A 136 -0.49 2.71 -17.95
C THR A 136 0.37 3.21 -19.09
N ASN A 137 -0.24 3.86 -20.07
CA ASN A 137 0.52 4.60 -21.07
C ASN A 137 1.31 5.73 -20.41
N SER A 138 2.44 6.11 -21.03
CA SER A 138 3.26 7.19 -20.53
C SER A 138 2.51 8.51 -20.53
N ARG A 139 2.73 9.28 -19.49
CA ARG A 139 2.14 10.59 -19.24
C ARG A 139 3.23 11.64 -19.24
N THR A 140 2.89 12.85 -19.61
CA THR A 140 3.78 13.99 -19.54
C THR A 140 3.63 14.64 -18.16
N ALA A 141 4.73 14.79 -17.43
CA ALA A 141 4.76 15.51 -16.17
C ALA A 141 5.72 16.70 -16.30
N SER A 142 5.32 17.86 -15.80
CA SER A 142 6.21 19.02 -15.70
C SER A 142 7.28 18.78 -14.65
N ARG A 143 8.53 19.16 -14.97
CA ARG A 143 9.64 19.06 -14.04
C ARG A 143 9.45 19.91 -12.79
N GLU A 144 8.74 21.02 -12.90
CA GLU A 144 8.54 21.97 -11.80
C GLU A 144 7.41 21.56 -10.86
N SER A 145 6.38 20.91 -11.38
CA SER A 145 5.17 20.60 -10.59
C SER A 145 5.04 19.13 -10.20
N CYS A 146 5.73 18.21 -10.90
CA CYS A 146 5.50 16.76 -10.78
C CYS A 146 4.01 16.37 -10.85
N GLN A 147 3.17 17.28 -11.35
CA GLN A 147 1.73 17.06 -11.43
C GLN A 147 1.40 16.31 -12.69
N VAL A 148 0.60 15.28 -12.54
CA VAL A 148 0.02 14.56 -13.68
C VAL A 148 -0.95 15.52 -14.38
N PRO A 149 -0.91 15.66 -15.72
CA PRO A 149 -1.87 16.49 -16.44
C PRO A 149 -3.30 16.13 -16.05
N ALA A 150 -4.16 17.15 -15.90
CA ALA A 150 -5.54 16.99 -15.47
C ALA A 150 -6.40 16.10 -16.38
N THR A 151 -5.92 15.85 -17.61
CA THR A 151 -6.57 14.98 -18.60
C THR A 151 -6.33 13.49 -18.37
N GLU A 152 -5.43 13.13 -17.44
CA GLU A 152 -5.05 11.75 -17.19
C GLU A 152 -5.25 11.39 -15.72
N HIS A 153 -5.93 10.27 -15.50
CA HIS A 153 -6.25 9.82 -14.15
C HIS A 153 -5.00 9.36 -13.38
N ALA A 154 -4.81 9.91 -12.19
CA ALA A 154 -3.83 9.44 -11.22
C ALA A 154 -4.52 8.44 -10.28
N PHE A 155 -4.15 7.16 -10.40
CA PHE A 155 -4.73 6.13 -9.56
C PHE A 155 -4.26 6.23 -8.11
N GLU A 156 -5.17 5.89 -7.19
CA GLU A 156 -4.89 5.82 -5.77
C GLU A 156 -5.16 4.42 -5.20
N PRO A 157 -4.44 4.00 -4.16
CA PRO A 157 -4.76 2.77 -3.46
C PRO A 157 -6.19 2.79 -2.92
N GLY A 158 -6.92 1.68 -3.12
CA GLY A 158 -8.31 1.55 -2.71
C GLY A 158 -9.33 1.78 -3.84
N GLU A 159 -8.94 2.41 -4.94
CA GLU A 159 -9.83 2.57 -6.11
C GLU A 159 -10.19 1.23 -6.73
N SER A 160 -11.39 1.18 -7.30
CA SER A 160 -11.84 0.05 -8.12
C SER A 160 -11.66 0.37 -9.59
N VAL A 161 -11.11 -0.59 -10.32
CA VAL A 161 -10.82 -0.51 -11.75
C VAL A 161 -11.55 -1.63 -12.48
N TYR A 162 -12.31 -1.28 -13.50
CA TYR A 162 -12.93 -2.26 -14.40
C TYR A 162 -12.18 -2.30 -15.72
N ILE A 163 -11.78 -3.48 -16.13
CA ILE A 163 -11.10 -3.76 -17.37
C ILE A 163 -12.01 -4.63 -18.25
N ALA A 164 -12.57 -4.06 -19.29
CA ALA A 164 -13.45 -4.78 -20.21
C ALA A 164 -12.74 -5.92 -20.95
N SER A 165 -11.51 -5.70 -21.36
CA SER A 165 -10.65 -6.75 -21.92
C SER A 165 -9.18 -6.38 -21.78
N ALA A 166 -8.33 -7.40 -21.64
CA ALA A 166 -6.88 -7.25 -21.65
C ALA A 166 -6.24 -8.52 -22.19
N ARG A 167 -4.94 -8.45 -22.47
CA ARG A 167 -4.13 -9.62 -22.82
C ARG A 167 -3.07 -9.86 -21.75
N ILE A 168 -2.85 -11.10 -21.38
CA ILE A 168 -1.78 -11.48 -20.46
C ILE A 168 -0.46 -11.38 -21.22
N SER A 169 0.44 -10.49 -20.74
CA SER A 169 1.76 -10.32 -21.37
C SER A 169 2.80 -11.25 -20.78
N CYS A 170 2.73 -11.52 -19.50
CA CYS A 170 3.56 -12.52 -18.82
C CYS A 170 2.97 -12.86 -17.45
N THR A 171 3.43 -13.97 -16.90
CA THR A 171 3.17 -14.38 -15.52
C THR A 171 4.50 -14.51 -14.80
N PHE A 172 4.55 -14.13 -13.53
CA PHE A 172 5.76 -14.23 -12.74
C PHE A 172 5.45 -14.44 -11.26
N THR A 173 6.43 -14.98 -10.55
CA THR A 173 6.37 -15.17 -9.09
C THR A 173 7.36 -14.23 -8.43
N SER A 174 6.92 -13.54 -7.38
CA SER A 174 7.78 -12.71 -6.54
C SER A 174 7.56 -13.07 -5.07
N GLY A 175 8.59 -13.60 -4.42
CA GLY A 175 8.41 -14.30 -3.16
C GLY A 175 7.49 -15.51 -3.34
N ASN A 176 6.46 -15.64 -2.49
CA ASN A 176 5.47 -16.71 -2.58
C ASN A 176 4.17 -16.29 -3.30
N LYS A 177 4.21 -15.15 -4.02
CA LYS A 177 3.03 -14.57 -4.66
C LYS A 177 3.12 -14.69 -6.16
N GLN A 178 2.01 -15.09 -6.78
CA GLN A 178 1.88 -15.18 -8.24
C GLN A 178 1.24 -13.91 -8.79
N TYR A 179 1.83 -13.35 -9.84
CA TYR A 179 1.38 -12.11 -10.47
C TYR A 179 1.11 -12.35 -11.95
N THR A 180 0.00 -11.82 -12.43
CA THR A 180 -0.33 -11.77 -13.87
C THR A 180 -0.13 -10.34 -14.36
N ARG A 181 0.70 -10.14 -15.38
CA ARG A 181 0.88 -8.84 -16.02
C ARG A 181 -0.04 -8.71 -17.22
N LEU A 182 -0.80 -7.61 -17.27
CA LEU A 182 -1.70 -7.30 -18.38
C LEU A 182 -1.09 -6.26 -19.30
N ASN A 183 -1.40 -6.42 -20.60
CA ASN A 183 -1.14 -5.45 -21.66
C ASN A 183 -2.40 -5.24 -22.49
N TYR A 184 -2.36 -4.24 -23.38
CA TYR A 184 -3.45 -3.93 -24.32
C TYR A 184 -4.80 -3.82 -23.62
N VAL A 185 -4.90 -2.85 -22.72
CA VAL A 185 -6.15 -2.48 -22.03
C VAL A 185 -6.80 -1.33 -22.82
N PRO A 186 -7.72 -1.61 -23.75
CA PRO A 186 -8.28 -0.58 -24.63
C PRO A 186 -9.26 0.34 -23.90
N CYS A 187 -9.92 -0.16 -22.85
CA CYS A 187 -10.87 0.60 -22.07
C CYS A 187 -10.68 0.27 -20.59
N LEU A 188 -10.47 1.30 -19.82
CA LEU A 188 -10.30 1.24 -18.38
C LEU A 188 -11.27 2.22 -17.74
N LEU A 189 -12.24 1.68 -17.03
CA LEU A 189 -13.18 2.45 -16.22
C LEU A 189 -12.73 2.37 -14.75
N TYR A 190 -12.84 3.47 -14.03
CA TYR A 190 -12.45 3.56 -12.63
C TYR A 190 -13.54 4.26 -11.82
N THR A 191 -13.66 3.90 -10.56
CA THR A 191 -14.53 4.57 -9.59
C THR A 191 -13.68 5.02 -8.41
N SER A 192 -13.80 6.29 -8.06
CA SER A 192 -13.16 6.80 -6.84
C SER A 192 -13.72 6.09 -5.61
N PRO A 193 -12.89 5.82 -4.59
CA PRO A 193 -13.36 5.25 -3.35
C PRO A 193 -14.44 6.17 -2.76
N SER A 194 -15.56 5.58 -2.32
CA SER A 194 -16.61 6.35 -1.66
C SER A 194 -16.07 6.92 -0.34
N PRO A 195 -16.40 8.17 0.02
CA PRO A 195 -16.00 8.76 1.31
C PRO A 195 -16.39 7.96 2.54
N ARG A 196 -17.29 6.98 2.39
CA ARG A 196 -17.75 6.10 3.48
C ARG A 196 -16.79 4.96 3.81
N ASP A 197 -15.83 4.64 2.93
CA ASP A 197 -14.89 3.53 3.13
C ASP A 197 -13.61 3.95 3.88
N ILE A 198 -13.50 5.23 4.26
CA ILE A 198 -12.34 5.77 5.00
C ILE A 198 -12.56 5.75 6.52
N SER A 199 -13.74 5.27 6.98
CA SER A 199 -14.12 5.19 8.39
C SER A 199 -14.16 3.74 8.87
N GLY A 200 -12.99 3.12 8.89
CA GLY A 200 -12.79 1.79 9.45
C GLY A 200 -11.47 1.70 10.19
#